data_bb1ff555742228bf1b4cb067fb23f831
#
_entry.id   bb1ff555742228bf1b4cb067fb23f831
#
_cell.length_a   1.000
_cell.length_b   1.000
_cell.length_c   1.000
_cell.angle_alpha   90.00
_cell.angle_beta   90.00
_cell.angle_gamma   90.00
#
_symmetry.space_group_name_H-M   'P 1'
#
loop_
_entity.id
_entity.type
_entity.pdbx_description
1 polymer ?
#
loop_
_entity_poly.entity_id
_entity_poly.type
_entity_poly.pdbx_seq_one_letter_code
_entity_poly.pdbx_strand_id
1 'polypeptide(L)'
;FSNESGQGSAPIAHSAARAAEPVSEGMVSILEPFIDTVIVCMMTGLVVLSSGVWTEKIENQFQSADMIFLDGVYDENIPEHKALLVDFVKNEKPMPMFTGHLNVSEGRIVTPVTLICSRSVAEDYKVFNNKEFFTGIIDVKEGKWQPATASLTIIGKSLIHSAPLTTIAFERSFLGKWGRYIVSIGLLLFAFSTA
;
A
#
# COMPACT_ATOMS: atom_id res chain seq x y z
N PHE A 1 1.03 4.85 11.22
CA PHE A 1 1.78 6.06 10.84
C PHE A 1 2.17 6.92 12.03
N SER A 2 1.46 6.86 13.13
CA SER A 2 1.69 7.71 14.29
C SER A 2 2.31 6.96 15.47
N ASN A 3 2.43 5.64 15.41
CA ASN A 3 2.94 4.83 16.52
C ASN A 3 4.46 4.75 16.48
N GLU A 4 5.12 5.71 17.10
CA GLU A 4 6.58 5.78 17.26
C GLU A 4 7.06 5.20 18.62
N SER A 5 6.17 4.60 19.38
CA SER A 5 6.50 4.01 20.69
C SER A 5 7.63 2.99 20.55
N GLY A 6 8.70 3.20 21.28
CA GLY A 6 9.89 2.34 21.27
C GLY A 6 10.97 2.70 20.25
N GLN A 7 10.78 3.69 19.38
CA GLN A 7 11.83 4.17 18.48
C GLN A 7 12.79 5.19 19.11
N GLY A 8 12.42 5.75 20.27
CA GLY A 8 13.30 6.63 21.05
C GLY A 8 13.21 8.11 20.68
N SER A 9 12.43 8.49 19.67
CA SER A 9 12.25 9.89 19.27
C SER A 9 11.56 10.73 20.35
N ALA A 10 10.49 10.21 20.94
CA ALA A 10 9.75 10.88 22.00
C ALA A 10 10.61 11.19 23.24
N PRO A 11 11.37 10.25 23.83
CA PRO A 11 12.27 10.56 24.94
C PRO A 11 13.30 11.64 24.61
N ILE A 12 13.81 11.70 23.38
CA ILE A 12 14.76 12.73 22.95
C ILE A 12 14.09 14.11 22.93
N ALA A 13 12.89 14.20 22.34
CA ALA A 13 12.12 15.45 22.30
C ALA A 13 11.78 15.94 23.71
N HIS A 14 11.31 15.06 24.59
CA HIS A 14 10.98 15.38 25.99
C HIS A 14 12.20 15.77 26.81
N SER A 15 13.38 15.21 26.52
CA SER A 15 14.63 15.58 27.21
C SER A 15 15.08 17.01 26.91
N ALA A 16 14.68 17.58 25.78
CA ALA A 16 14.97 18.94 25.35
C ALA A 16 13.91 19.96 25.83
N ALA A 17 12.80 19.50 26.41
CA ALA A 17 11.71 20.37 26.85
C ALA A 17 12.13 21.20 28.08
N ARG A 18 11.63 22.44 28.13
CA ARG A 18 11.81 23.32 29.30
C ARG A 18 10.67 23.10 30.29
N ALA A 19 10.87 22.22 31.23
CA ALA A 19 9.90 21.96 32.31
C ALA A 19 10.41 22.53 33.64
N ALA A 20 9.49 22.97 34.48
CA ALA A 20 9.80 23.45 35.82
C ALA A 20 10.34 22.31 36.72
N GLU A 21 9.79 21.11 36.52
CA GLU A 21 10.21 19.89 37.22
C GLU A 21 10.30 18.72 36.23
N PRO A 22 11.36 17.88 36.28
CA PRO A 22 11.49 16.72 35.37
C PRO A 22 10.32 15.72 35.46
N VAL A 23 9.69 15.62 36.63
CA VAL A 23 8.56 14.71 36.85
C VAL A 23 7.32 15.12 36.04
N SER A 24 7.07 16.42 35.84
CA SER A 24 5.95 16.92 35.07
C SER A 24 6.09 16.53 33.60
N GLU A 25 7.28 16.63 33.05
CA GLU A 25 7.57 16.21 31.68
C GLU A 25 7.45 14.69 31.51
N GLY A 26 7.94 13.92 32.48
CA GLY A 26 7.76 12.47 32.50
C GLY A 26 6.29 12.03 32.52
N MET A 27 5.42 12.76 33.21
CA MET A 27 3.96 12.48 33.18
C MET A 27 3.32 12.79 31.82
N VAL A 28 3.75 13.85 31.14
CA VAL A 28 3.27 14.18 29.78
C VAL A 28 3.74 13.11 28.79
N SER A 29 4.98 12.66 28.90
CA SER A 29 5.54 11.63 28.01
C SER A 29 4.85 10.27 28.11
N ILE A 30 4.17 9.95 29.23
CA ILE A 30 3.33 8.74 29.36
C ILE A 30 2.04 8.87 28.56
N LEU A 31 1.46 10.08 28.45
CA LEU A 31 0.22 10.30 27.71
C LEU A 31 0.40 10.21 26.19
N GLU A 32 1.59 10.54 25.69
CA GLU A 32 1.86 10.52 24.25
C GLU A 32 1.60 9.15 23.62
N PRO A 33 2.22 8.03 24.05
CA PRO A 33 1.93 6.71 23.50
C PRO A 33 0.48 6.29 23.64
N PHE A 34 -0.16 6.70 24.73
CA PHE A 34 -1.58 6.40 24.96
C PHE A 34 -2.47 7.10 23.93
N ILE A 35 -2.30 8.40 23.73
CA ILE A 35 -3.08 9.17 22.76
C ILE A 35 -2.81 8.66 21.36
N ASP A 36 -1.56 8.46 21.00
CA ASP A 36 -1.14 8.04 19.66
C ASP A 36 -1.63 6.63 19.35
N THR A 37 -1.38 5.67 20.22
CA THR A 37 -1.73 4.26 19.96
C THR A 37 -3.21 3.97 20.19
N VAL A 38 -3.76 4.39 21.35
CA VAL A 38 -5.13 4.02 21.70
C VAL A 38 -6.15 4.91 20.99
N ILE A 39 -5.92 6.21 20.91
CA ILE A 39 -6.89 7.12 20.30
C ILE A 39 -6.68 7.20 18.78
N VAL A 40 -5.53 7.66 18.30
CA VAL A 40 -5.32 7.95 16.89
C VAL A 40 -5.27 6.68 16.04
N CYS A 41 -4.47 5.69 16.43
CA CYS A 41 -4.37 4.45 15.66
C CYS A 41 -5.65 3.62 15.68
N MET A 42 -6.35 3.56 16.85
CA MET A 42 -7.63 2.85 16.94
C MET A 42 -8.70 3.53 16.09
N MET A 43 -8.83 4.86 16.16
CA MET A 43 -9.79 5.60 15.34
C MET A 43 -9.51 5.41 13.84
N THR A 44 -8.26 5.50 13.44
CA THR A 44 -7.86 5.24 12.04
C THR A 44 -8.24 3.82 11.62
N GLY A 45 -7.93 2.83 12.44
CA GLY A 45 -8.29 1.43 12.18
C GLY A 45 -9.80 1.22 12.04
N LEU A 46 -10.60 1.82 12.94
CA LEU A 46 -12.06 1.75 12.90
C LEU A 46 -12.63 2.41 11.63
N VAL A 47 -12.09 3.56 11.21
CA VAL A 47 -12.52 4.23 9.97
C VAL A 47 -12.20 3.34 8.77
N VAL A 48 -11.01 2.74 8.69
CA VAL A 48 -10.64 1.83 7.60
C VAL A 48 -11.57 0.61 7.57
N LEU A 49 -11.82 -0.03 8.72
CA LEU A 49 -12.68 -1.20 8.79
C LEU A 49 -14.14 -0.88 8.42
N SER A 50 -14.69 0.21 8.97
CA SER A 50 -16.09 0.61 8.73
C SER A 50 -16.32 1.11 7.30
N SER A 51 -15.30 1.64 6.63
CA SER A 51 -15.42 2.12 5.24
C SER A 51 -15.58 0.99 4.21
N GLY A 52 -15.18 -0.24 4.52
CA GLY A 52 -15.17 -1.38 3.61
C GLY A 52 -14.12 -1.30 2.48
N VAL A 53 -13.40 -0.20 2.34
CA VAL A 53 -12.42 0.03 1.26
C VAL A 53 -11.33 -1.04 1.21
N TRP A 54 -10.99 -1.62 2.34
CA TRP A 54 -9.94 -2.64 2.47
C TRP A 54 -10.25 -3.97 1.76
N THR A 55 -11.51 -4.19 1.37
CA THR A 55 -11.97 -5.37 0.61
C THR A 55 -12.21 -5.09 -0.86
N GLU A 56 -12.15 -3.83 -1.29
CA GLU A 56 -12.45 -3.44 -2.66
C GLU A 56 -11.20 -3.26 -3.50
N LYS A 57 -11.23 -3.78 -4.72
CA LYS A 57 -10.22 -3.48 -5.74
C LYS A 57 -10.53 -2.14 -6.38
N ILE A 58 -9.65 -1.17 -6.17
CA ILE A 58 -9.80 0.20 -6.64
C ILE A 58 -8.75 0.48 -7.70
N GLU A 59 -9.13 1.25 -8.72
CA GLU A 59 -8.20 1.68 -9.77
C GLU A 59 -7.07 2.52 -9.17
N ASN A 60 -5.85 2.07 -9.39
CA ASN A 60 -4.65 2.76 -8.91
C ASN A 60 -3.47 2.49 -9.86
N GLN A 61 -2.43 3.29 -9.71
CA GLN A 61 -1.15 3.06 -10.37
C GLN A 61 -0.32 2.09 -9.53
N PHE A 62 0.11 1.00 -10.14
CA PHE A 62 0.90 -0.01 -9.46
C PHE A 62 2.36 0.44 -9.29
N GLN A 63 2.90 0.19 -8.11
CA GLN A 63 4.32 0.41 -7.85
C GLN A 63 5.11 -0.85 -8.23
N SER A 64 6.24 -0.68 -8.88
CA SER A 64 7.07 -1.81 -9.33
C SER A 64 7.50 -2.75 -8.20
N ALA A 65 7.69 -2.21 -6.99
CA ALA A 65 8.04 -3.00 -5.81
C ALA A 65 6.92 -3.95 -5.37
N ASP A 66 5.65 -3.59 -5.62
CA ASP A 66 4.46 -4.34 -5.19
C ASP A 66 3.99 -5.36 -6.23
N MET A 67 4.56 -5.32 -7.43
CA MET A 67 4.17 -6.19 -8.54
C MET A 67 4.95 -7.50 -8.55
N ILE A 68 4.22 -8.60 -8.71
CA ILE A 68 4.78 -9.94 -8.92
C ILE A 68 4.03 -10.60 -10.07
N PHE A 69 4.77 -11.06 -11.08
CA PHE A 69 4.23 -11.82 -12.20
C PHE A 69 4.40 -13.31 -11.94
N LEU A 70 3.28 -14.01 -11.84
CA LEU A 70 3.26 -15.48 -11.73
C LEU A 70 3.14 -16.11 -13.11
N ASP A 71 3.79 -17.25 -13.30
CA ASP A 71 3.67 -18.06 -14.50
C ASP A 71 2.33 -18.79 -14.50
N GLY A 72 1.55 -18.58 -15.56
CA GLY A 72 0.20 -19.11 -15.70
C GLY A 72 -0.92 -18.15 -15.32
N VAL A 73 -2.14 -18.56 -15.61
CA VAL A 73 -3.38 -17.80 -15.36
C VAL A 73 -4.09 -18.36 -14.15
N TYR A 74 -4.19 -17.57 -13.11
CA TYR A 74 -4.91 -17.93 -11.87
C TYR A 74 -6.12 -17.00 -11.70
N ASP A 75 -7.28 -17.58 -11.43
CA ASP A 75 -8.55 -16.87 -11.23
C ASP A 75 -8.98 -16.99 -9.76
N GLU A 76 -9.16 -15.87 -9.07
CA GLU A 76 -9.63 -15.82 -7.67
C GLU A 76 -11.05 -16.36 -7.48
N ASN A 77 -11.84 -16.50 -8.56
CA ASN A 77 -13.19 -17.07 -8.52
C ASN A 77 -13.17 -18.60 -8.47
N ILE A 78 -12.06 -19.23 -8.84
CA ILE A 78 -11.87 -20.67 -8.77
C ILE A 78 -11.32 -21.04 -7.38
N PRO A 79 -12.04 -21.85 -6.56
CA PRO A 79 -11.65 -22.12 -5.18
C PRO A 79 -10.23 -22.69 -5.03
N GLU A 80 -9.81 -23.56 -5.95
CA GLU A 80 -8.47 -24.17 -5.97
C GLU A 80 -7.37 -23.13 -6.22
N HIS A 81 -7.57 -22.26 -7.22
CA HIS A 81 -6.64 -21.18 -7.53
C HIS A 81 -6.58 -20.17 -6.38
N LYS A 82 -7.74 -19.83 -5.80
CA LYS A 82 -7.82 -18.92 -4.66
C LYS A 82 -7.03 -19.45 -3.46
N ALA A 83 -7.13 -20.74 -3.16
CA ALA A 83 -6.35 -21.33 -2.07
C ALA A 83 -4.84 -21.20 -2.31
N LEU A 84 -4.36 -21.50 -3.52
CA LEU A 84 -2.95 -21.35 -3.90
C LEU A 84 -2.48 -19.88 -3.78
N LEU A 85 -3.28 -18.93 -4.27
CA LEU A 85 -2.98 -17.51 -4.21
C LEU A 85 -2.92 -17.00 -2.76
N VAL A 86 -3.82 -17.45 -1.90
CA VAL A 86 -3.83 -17.10 -0.47
C VAL A 86 -2.59 -17.65 0.24
N ASP A 87 -2.24 -18.93 0.02
CA ASP A 87 -1.03 -19.55 0.58
C ASP A 87 0.23 -18.80 0.11
N PHE A 88 0.28 -18.39 -1.16
CA PHE A 88 1.39 -17.60 -1.70
C PHE A 88 1.50 -16.22 -1.03
N VAL A 89 0.40 -15.48 -0.92
CA VAL A 89 0.39 -14.14 -0.31
C VAL A 89 0.77 -14.20 1.18
N LYS A 90 0.45 -15.30 1.87
CA LYS A 90 0.87 -15.53 3.25
C LYS A 90 2.32 -16.03 3.40
N ASN A 91 3.03 -16.23 2.30
CA ASN A 91 4.36 -16.85 2.24
C ASN A 91 4.40 -18.31 2.79
N GLU A 92 3.26 -19.02 2.73
CA GLU A 92 3.18 -20.41 3.17
C GLU A 92 3.65 -21.38 2.08
N LYS A 93 3.39 -21.05 0.80
CA LYS A 93 3.82 -21.86 -0.34
C LYS A 93 4.35 -21.00 -1.49
N PRO A 94 5.50 -21.35 -2.08
CA PRO A 94 5.98 -20.69 -3.28
C PRO A 94 5.12 -21.05 -4.49
N MET A 95 4.91 -20.08 -5.39
CA MET A 95 4.31 -20.30 -6.71
C MET A 95 5.35 -20.04 -7.82
N PRO A 96 5.17 -20.63 -9.01
CA PRO A 96 6.10 -20.42 -10.11
C PRO A 96 6.07 -18.92 -10.52
N MET A 97 7.23 -18.28 -10.43
CA MET A 97 7.40 -16.90 -10.84
C MET A 97 7.77 -16.84 -12.31
N PHE A 98 7.11 -15.95 -13.04
CA PHE A 98 7.38 -15.76 -14.45
C PHE A 98 8.78 -15.19 -14.68
N THR A 99 9.51 -15.76 -15.63
CA THR A 99 10.78 -15.23 -16.13
C THR A 99 10.78 -15.28 -17.65
N GLY A 100 10.96 -14.14 -18.28
CA GLY A 100 10.95 -14.03 -19.75
C GLY A 100 10.41 -12.68 -20.23
N HIS A 101 9.88 -12.70 -21.43
CA HIS A 101 9.40 -11.51 -22.12
C HIS A 101 7.87 -11.45 -22.07
N LEU A 102 7.32 -10.36 -21.53
CA LEU A 102 5.90 -10.05 -21.60
C LEU A 102 5.61 -9.30 -22.89
N ASN A 103 4.78 -9.86 -23.74
CA ASN A 103 4.29 -9.19 -24.93
C ASN A 103 3.10 -8.29 -24.55
N VAL A 104 3.20 -7.01 -24.88
CA VAL A 104 2.14 -6.02 -24.64
C VAL A 104 1.66 -5.49 -25.99
N SER A 105 0.36 -5.51 -26.19
CA SER A 105 -0.29 -4.95 -27.37
C SER A 105 -1.40 -3.99 -26.95
N GLU A 106 -1.34 -2.74 -27.38
CA GLU A 106 -2.30 -1.69 -27.05
C GLU A 106 -2.57 -1.58 -25.53
N GLY A 107 -1.51 -1.64 -24.75
CA GLY A 107 -1.58 -1.58 -23.29
C GLY A 107 -2.01 -2.88 -22.61
N ARG A 108 -2.34 -3.95 -23.34
CA ARG A 108 -2.75 -5.24 -22.76
C ARG A 108 -1.59 -6.23 -22.79
N ILE A 109 -1.34 -6.88 -21.68
CA ILE A 109 -0.40 -8.00 -21.61
C ILE A 109 -1.07 -9.22 -22.26
N VAL A 110 -0.46 -9.73 -23.34
CA VAL A 110 -0.97 -10.87 -24.10
C VAL A 110 -0.40 -12.20 -23.58
N THR A 111 0.78 -12.15 -23.00
CA THR A 111 1.42 -13.32 -22.37
C THR A 111 0.56 -13.87 -21.23
N PRO A 112 0.30 -15.18 -21.14
CA PRO A 112 -0.54 -15.78 -20.13
C PRO A 112 0.16 -15.78 -18.75
N VAL A 113 0.01 -14.69 -18.02
CA VAL A 113 0.58 -14.49 -16.68
C VAL A 113 -0.48 -13.93 -15.73
N THR A 114 -0.29 -14.16 -14.45
CA THR A 114 -1.10 -13.51 -13.41
C THR A 114 -0.28 -12.44 -12.72
N LEU A 115 -0.77 -11.21 -12.73
CA LEU A 115 -0.17 -10.10 -12.01
C LEU A 115 -0.76 -10.01 -10.60
N ILE A 116 0.08 -10.19 -9.60
CA ILE A 116 -0.25 -9.86 -8.21
C ILE A 116 0.28 -8.47 -7.90
N CYS A 117 -0.58 -7.64 -7.35
CA CYS A 117 -0.22 -6.34 -6.81
C CYS A 117 -0.45 -6.35 -5.30
N SER A 118 0.64 -6.31 -4.52
CA SER A 118 0.65 -6.43 -3.06
C SER A 118 -0.04 -7.71 -2.56
N ARG A 119 -1.35 -7.71 -2.36
CA ARG A 119 -2.13 -8.79 -1.72
C ARG A 119 -3.29 -9.31 -2.55
N SER A 120 -3.42 -8.87 -3.79
CA SER A 120 -4.53 -9.26 -4.67
C SER A 120 -4.08 -9.47 -6.10
N VAL A 121 -4.81 -10.30 -6.82
CA VAL A 121 -4.69 -10.37 -8.28
C VAL A 121 -5.14 -9.04 -8.86
N ALA A 122 -4.33 -8.47 -9.74
CA ALA A 122 -4.66 -7.25 -10.45
C ALA A 122 -5.70 -7.51 -11.54
N GLU A 123 -6.67 -6.61 -11.67
CA GLU A 123 -7.75 -6.68 -12.66
C GLU A 123 -7.73 -5.46 -13.58
N ASP A 124 -8.25 -5.62 -14.78
CA ASP A 124 -8.46 -4.54 -15.78
C ASP A 124 -7.22 -3.66 -15.99
N TYR A 125 -6.01 -4.22 -15.81
CA TYR A 125 -4.79 -3.43 -15.87
C TYR A 125 -4.32 -3.20 -17.31
N LYS A 126 -3.72 -2.02 -17.49
CA LYS A 126 -3.14 -1.57 -18.76
C LYS A 126 -1.76 -0.97 -18.54
N VAL A 127 -0.90 -1.15 -19.53
CA VAL A 127 0.45 -0.61 -19.56
C VAL A 127 0.47 0.66 -20.39
N PHE A 128 1.05 1.71 -19.82
CA PHE A 128 1.19 3.01 -20.46
C PHE A 128 2.66 3.41 -20.57
N ASN A 129 2.98 4.14 -21.63
CA ASN A 129 4.22 4.88 -21.79
C ASN A 129 3.87 6.36 -21.97
N ASN A 130 4.24 7.22 -21.02
CA ASN A 130 3.92 8.65 -21.07
C ASN A 130 2.43 8.96 -21.37
N LYS A 131 1.49 8.22 -20.76
CA LYS A 131 0.04 8.32 -20.91
C LYS A 131 -0.56 7.73 -22.20
N GLU A 132 0.25 7.19 -23.09
CA GLU A 132 -0.21 6.45 -24.27
C GLU A 132 -0.16 4.93 -24.01
N PHE A 133 -1.01 4.17 -24.67
CA PHE A 133 -0.96 2.71 -24.56
C PHE A 133 0.37 2.17 -25.10
N PHE A 134 1.03 1.40 -24.30
CA PHE A 134 2.30 0.78 -24.68
C PHE A 134 2.06 -0.45 -25.54
N THR A 135 2.86 -0.58 -26.60
CA THR A 135 2.98 -1.81 -27.39
C THR A 135 4.46 -2.15 -27.49
N GLY A 136 4.83 -3.36 -27.11
CA GLY A 136 6.23 -3.79 -27.09
C GLY A 136 6.46 -4.97 -26.16
N ILE A 137 7.71 -5.13 -25.75
CA ILE A 137 8.16 -6.22 -24.90
C ILE A 137 8.68 -5.65 -23.59
N ILE A 138 8.33 -6.33 -22.49
CA ILE A 138 8.79 -6.01 -21.14
C ILE A 138 9.54 -7.22 -20.59
N ASP A 139 10.73 -7.01 -20.05
CA ASP A 139 11.52 -8.06 -19.42
C ASP A 139 11.10 -8.26 -17.96
N VAL A 140 10.87 -9.52 -17.59
CA VAL A 140 10.58 -9.94 -16.24
C VAL A 140 11.57 -11.03 -15.83
N LYS A 141 12.13 -10.89 -14.64
CA LYS A 141 13.02 -11.87 -14.06
C LYS A 141 12.53 -12.23 -12.66
N GLU A 142 12.31 -13.53 -12.42
CA GLU A 142 11.83 -14.04 -11.12
C GLU A 142 10.58 -13.28 -10.63
N GLY A 143 9.61 -13.09 -11.51
CA GLY A 143 8.37 -12.37 -11.20
C GLY A 143 8.51 -10.87 -11.03
N LYS A 144 9.72 -10.31 -11.10
CA LYS A 144 9.97 -8.87 -10.95
C LYS A 144 10.15 -8.19 -12.29
N TRP A 145 9.42 -7.13 -12.46
CA TRP A 145 9.58 -6.24 -13.61
C TRP A 145 10.98 -5.62 -13.61
N GLN A 146 11.65 -5.71 -14.74
CA GLN A 146 12.93 -5.04 -15.00
C GLN A 146 12.64 -3.81 -15.88
N PRO A 147 12.43 -2.62 -15.32
CA PRO A 147 12.11 -1.46 -16.13
C PRO A 147 13.34 -1.03 -16.94
N ALA A 148 13.42 -1.45 -18.19
CA ALA A 148 14.41 -0.91 -19.12
C ALA A 148 14.11 0.57 -19.47
N THR A 149 12.90 1.04 -19.16
CA THR A 149 12.44 2.40 -19.44
C THR A 149 11.66 2.93 -18.24
N ALA A 150 12.19 3.94 -17.58
CA ALA A 150 11.60 4.56 -16.39
C ALA A 150 10.22 5.23 -16.62
N SER A 151 9.74 5.25 -17.87
CA SER A 151 8.48 5.89 -18.25
C SER A 151 7.26 4.97 -18.30
N LEU A 152 7.46 3.64 -18.14
CA LEU A 152 6.34 2.70 -18.18
C LEU A 152 5.59 2.69 -16.85
N THR A 153 4.27 2.75 -16.93
CA THR A 153 3.37 2.66 -15.77
C THR A 153 2.28 1.63 -16.03
N ILE A 154 1.88 0.90 -15.00
CA ILE A 154 0.72 0.01 -15.05
C ILE A 154 -0.37 0.59 -14.16
N ILE A 155 -1.55 0.76 -14.73
CA ILE A 155 -2.75 1.23 -14.04
C ILE A 155 -3.81 0.14 -14.14
N GLY A 156 -4.45 -0.18 -13.03
CA GLY A 156 -5.48 -1.20 -12.97
C GLY A 156 -6.12 -1.27 -11.60
N LYS A 157 -6.95 -2.28 -11.36
CA LYS A 157 -7.65 -2.47 -10.11
C LYS A 157 -6.90 -3.46 -9.22
N SER A 158 -6.60 -3.07 -8.00
CA SER A 158 -6.04 -3.93 -6.95
C SER A 158 -6.49 -3.50 -5.56
N LEU A 159 -6.27 -4.35 -4.57
CA LEU A 159 -6.44 -3.93 -3.17
C LEU A 159 -5.37 -2.90 -2.84
N ILE A 160 -5.82 -1.73 -2.44
CA ILE A 160 -4.92 -0.65 -2.02
C ILE A 160 -4.45 -0.86 -0.57
N HIS A 161 -3.31 -0.29 -0.23
CA HIS A 161 -2.70 -0.37 1.09
C HIS A 161 -2.08 0.96 1.51
N SER A 162 -1.61 1.03 2.76
CA SER A 162 -0.88 2.18 3.32
C SER A 162 -1.67 3.51 3.24
N ALA A 163 -1.01 4.61 2.90
CA ALA A 163 -1.60 5.94 2.85
C ALA A 163 -2.80 6.09 1.90
N PRO A 164 -2.80 5.53 0.67
CA PRO A 164 -3.97 5.54 -0.20
C PRO A 164 -5.21 4.90 0.43
N LEU A 165 -5.05 3.75 1.11
CA LEU A 165 -6.16 3.08 1.80
C LEU A 165 -6.77 3.99 2.86
N THR A 166 -5.95 4.57 3.73
CA THR A 166 -6.41 5.47 4.79
C THR A 166 -7.09 6.70 4.19
N THR A 167 -6.51 7.31 3.16
CA THR A 167 -7.07 8.49 2.51
C THR A 167 -8.48 8.24 1.95
N ILE A 168 -8.67 7.14 1.22
CA ILE A 168 -9.97 6.79 0.64
C ILE A 168 -10.96 6.37 1.74
N ALA A 169 -10.51 5.65 2.77
CA ALA A 169 -11.37 5.30 3.89
C ALA A 169 -11.92 6.53 4.60
N PHE A 170 -11.10 7.54 4.86
CA PHE A 170 -11.54 8.79 5.45
C PHE A 170 -12.44 9.60 4.51
N GLU A 171 -12.19 9.58 3.22
CA GLU A 171 -13.06 10.22 2.22
C GLU A 171 -14.45 9.58 2.17
N ARG A 172 -14.56 8.26 2.35
CA ARG A 172 -15.83 7.53 2.41
C ARG A 172 -16.53 7.60 3.77
N SER A 173 -15.86 8.11 4.79
CA SER A 173 -16.46 8.33 6.10
C SER A 173 -17.44 9.52 6.09
N PHE A 174 -18.03 9.82 7.24
CA PHE A 174 -18.89 11.01 7.41
C PHE A 174 -18.20 12.35 7.10
N LEU A 175 -16.87 12.36 7.04
CA LEU A 175 -16.06 13.54 6.68
C LEU A 175 -16.08 13.87 5.19
N GLY A 176 -16.47 12.92 4.34
CA GLY A 176 -16.51 13.09 2.89
C GLY A 176 -15.15 13.58 2.33
N LYS A 177 -15.19 14.50 1.37
CA LYS A 177 -13.98 15.04 0.73
C LYS A 177 -12.98 15.68 1.71
N TRP A 178 -13.45 16.17 2.86
CA TRP A 178 -12.59 16.75 3.89
C TRP A 178 -11.68 15.72 4.54
N GLY A 179 -12.12 14.46 4.62
CA GLY A 179 -11.32 13.35 5.14
C GLY A 179 -9.96 13.21 4.46
N ARG A 180 -9.91 13.39 3.15
CA ARG A 180 -8.65 13.37 2.38
C ARG A 180 -7.66 14.44 2.85
N TYR A 181 -8.14 15.67 3.04
CA TYR A 181 -7.27 16.77 3.50
C TYR A 181 -6.77 16.55 4.92
N ILE A 182 -7.62 16.04 5.81
CA ILE A 182 -7.25 15.74 7.19
C ILE A 182 -6.12 14.71 7.22
N VAL A 183 -6.26 13.61 6.46
CA VAL A 183 -5.21 12.58 6.37
C VAL A 183 -3.93 13.14 5.77
N SER A 184 -4.03 13.93 4.69
CA SER A 184 -2.85 14.50 4.03
C SER A 184 -2.09 15.46 4.94
N ILE A 185 -2.79 16.34 5.66
CA ILE A 185 -2.19 17.26 6.63
C ILE A 185 -1.60 16.47 7.80
N GLY A 186 -2.31 15.46 8.31
CA GLY A 186 -1.81 14.58 9.37
C GLY A 186 -0.51 13.89 8.97
N LEU A 187 -0.46 13.28 7.78
CA LEU A 187 0.75 12.64 7.26
C LEU A 187 1.92 13.62 7.11
N LEU A 188 1.63 14.85 6.67
CA LEU A 188 2.65 15.89 6.56
C LEU A 188 3.20 16.27 7.95
N LEU A 189 2.33 16.47 8.94
CA LEU A 189 2.73 16.81 10.30
C LEU A 189 3.56 15.69 10.93
N PHE A 190 3.15 14.43 10.76
CA PHE A 190 3.91 13.27 11.25
C PHE A 190 5.29 13.16 10.55
N ALA A 191 5.35 13.39 9.24
CA ALA A 191 6.63 13.40 8.53
C ALA A 191 7.60 14.47 9.04
N PHE A 192 7.08 15.65 9.42
CA PHE A 192 7.89 16.71 10.01
C PHE A 192 8.32 16.40 11.46
N SER A 193 7.50 15.68 12.22
CA SER A 193 7.84 15.34 13.60
C SER A 193 8.92 14.25 13.71
N THR A 194 9.10 13.45 12.64
CA THR A 194 10.06 12.34 12.58
C THR A 194 11.36 12.68 11.84
N ALA A 195 11.46 13.87 11.25
CA ALA A 195 12.65 14.35 10.54
C ALA A 195 13.58 15.13 11.45
#